data_4d1a7c94f5ac0113502c9cf876e0ad0d
#
_entry.id   4d1a7c94f5ac0113502c9cf876e0ad0d
#
_cell.length_a   1.000
_cell.length_b   1.000
_cell.length_c   1.000
_cell.angle_alpha   90.00
_cell.angle_beta   90.00
_cell.angle_gamma   90.00
#
_symmetry.space_group_name_H-M   'P 1'
#
loop_
_entity.id
_entity.type
_entity.pdbx_description
1 polymer ?
#
loop_
_entity_poly.entity_id
_entity_poly.type
_entity_poly.pdbx_seq_one_letter_code
_entity_poly.pdbx_strand_id
1 'polypeptide(L)'
;MRLALFAAALLLAGCATTPIPDPAQAALAKAGLPADSLGFVLQPLDGSRPALTRRADDAMAPGSTMKLVTAIVALDKLGINHRGRTELLAGSAPVGGTIDGPLILRGGADPDLDWPALWWLLRQLRESGARDIRGGLVIDRTLFNPTRLDVGLPPFDDAPDFAYNVIPDALHLNGSLLDIELQATPTGVSARSVPALPGLALDASAMTLSTRACKDWDEDWKPAVATPAADGWTVKLQGAFPANCRQREPLQLVDRQWLVTTVVRQFWRELGGTMAPGDVEGPAPAGAVVLATHMGRPLAEVLRGVMKRSDNALARLVYLQLGAQAAQPGEPTLAAADRTVHAWFAAHGLDDHGLVLENGSGLSRRERVSPAQLAGLLRASQACGQAPELLATLPVAGVDGTMSRRLKNSPAAGQARLKTGTLRDAVSLAGLVPDASGRLWVFVAVVNHPEASAKGRPVLDALVEWVAGQR
;
A
#
# COMPACT_ATOMS: atom_id res chain seq x y z
N MET A 1 -78.53 -16.75 -44.13
CA MET A 1 -77.90 -15.95 -43.05
C MET A 1 -76.60 -16.66 -42.71
N ARG A 2 -75.49 -16.18 -43.28
CA ARG A 2 -74.12 -16.78 -43.07
C ARG A 2 -73.30 -15.81 -42.15
N LEU A 3 -72.98 -16.26 -40.92
CA LEU A 3 -72.11 -15.56 -40.01
C LEU A 3 -70.66 -15.82 -40.47
N ALA A 4 -69.93 -14.76 -40.74
CA ALA A 4 -68.44 -14.77 -40.95
C ALA A 4 -67.75 -14.50 -39.62
N LEU A 5 -66.98 -15.46 -39.09
CA LEU A 5 -66.07 -15.28 -37.98
C LEU A 5 -64.76 -14.63 -38.49
N PHE A 6 -64.43 -13.41 -38.00
CA PHE A 6 -63.13 -12.84 -38.16
C PHE A 6 -62.24 -13.28 -36.98
N ALA A 7 -61.24 -14.08 -37.29
CA ALA A 7 -60.18 -14.43 -36.34
C ALA A 7 -59.09 -13.32 -36.40
N ALA A 8 -58.96 -12.52 -35.34
CA ALA A 8 -57.86 -11.58 -35.19
C ALA A 8 -56.63 -12.30 -34.60
N ALA A 9 -55.61 -12.46 -35.42
CA ALA A 9 -54.31 -12.96 -34.97
C ALA A 9 -53.51 -11.81 -34.33
N LEU A 10 -53.37 -11.80 -32.99
CA LEU A 10 -52.45 -10.97 -32.27
C LEU A 10 -50.99 -11.44 -32.54
N LEU A 11 -50.23 -10.70 -33.34
CA LEU A 11 -48.81 -10.84 -33.46
C LEU A 11 -48.13 -10.25 -32.19
N LEU A 12 -47.76 -11.12 -31.26
CA LEU A 12 -46.85 -10.78 -30.17
C LEU A 12 -45.44 -10.63 -30.78
N ALA A 13 -45.09 -9.37 -31.12
CA ALA A 13 -43.70 -9.02 -31.39
C ALA A 13 -42.92 -9.06 -30.08
N GLY A 14 -42.38 -10.24 -29.72
CA GLY A 14 -41.40 -10.38 -28.69
C GLY A 14 -40.17 -9.61 -29.11
N CYS A 15 -39.80 -8.53 -28.40
CA CYS A 15 -38.45 -7.93 -28.49
C CYS A 15 -37.44 -9.00 -28.10
N ALA A 16 -36.88 -9.68 -29.11
CA ALA A 16 -35.71 -10.51 -28.91
C ALA A 16 -34.57 -9.57 -28.52
N THR A 17 -34.32 -9.46 -27.21
CA THR A 17 -33.06 -8.85 -26.73
C THR A 17 -31.92 -9.72 -27.24
N THR A 18 -31.19 -9.24 -28.23
CA THR A 18 -29.94 -9.86 -28.67
C THR A 18 -29.02 -9.98 -27.44
N PRO A 19 -28.53 -11.18 -27.13
CA PRO A 19 -27.61 -11.35 -26.01
C PRO A 19 -26.42 -10.41 -26.20
N ILE A 20 -26.09 -9.61 -25.19
CA ILE A 20 -24.87 -8.78 -25.22
C ILE A 20 -23.70 -9.74 -25.38
N PRO A 21 -22.86 -9.61 -26.44
CA PRO A 21 -21.72 -10.50 -26.62
C PRO A 21 -20.81 -10.43 -25.39
N ASP A 22 -20.33 -11.58 -24.92
CA ASP A 22 -19.35 -11.62 -23.84
C ASP A 22 -18.03 -10.98 -24.31
N PRO A 23 -17.67 -9.78 -23.82
CA PRO A 23 -16.51 -9.05 -24.31
C PRO A 23 -15.19 -9.74 -23.99
N ALA A 24 -15.19 -10.68 -23.04
CA ALA A 24 -14.00 -11.37 -22.57
C ALA A 24 -13.65 -12.61 -23.41
N GLN A 25 -14.59 -13.21 -24.13
CA GLN A 25 -14.38 -14.51 -24.77
C GLN A 25 -13.23 -14.49 -25.77
N ALA A 26 -13.20 -13.52 -26.67
CA ALA A 26 -12.13 -13.39 -27.66
C ALA A 26 -10.77 -13.08 -27.01
N ALA A 27 -10.75 -12.26 -25.98
CA ALA A 27 -9.54 -11.90 -25.29
C ALA A 27 -8.94 -13.08 -24.49
N LEU A 28 -9.78 -13.87 -23.81
CA LEU A 28 -9.37 -15.11 -23.13
C LEU A 28 -8.82 -16.13 -24.11
N ALA A 29 -9.52 -16.38 -25.22
CA ALA A 29 -9.07 -17.32 -26.26
C ALA A 29 -7.71 -16.90 -26.83
N LYS A 30 -7.52 -15.60 -27.13
CA LYS A 30 -6.24 -15.06 -27.62
C LYS A 30 -5.13 -15.20 -26.60
N ALA A 31 -5.44 -15.05 -25.31
CA ALA A 31 -4.48 -15.21 -24.22
C ALA A 31 -4.18 -16.69 -23.88
N GLY A 32 -4.99 -17.63 -24.38
CA GLY A 32 -4.90 -19.04 -24.01
C GLY A 32 -5.24 -19.28 -22.54
N LEU A 33 -6.16 -18.49 -21.99
CA LEU A 33 -6.64 -18.62 -20.62
C LEU A 33 -8.04 -19.24 -20.59
N PRO A 34 -8.33 -20.16 -19.65
CA PRO A 34 -9.65 -20.77 -19.52
C PRO A 34 -10.70 -19.74 -19.05
N ALA A 35 -11.96 -19.96 -19.44
CA ALA A 35 -13.05 -19.04 -19.15
C ALA A 35 -13.32 -18.84 -17.65
N ASP A 36 -13.07 -19.86 -16.85
CA ASP A 36 -13.22 -19.88 -15.40
C ASP A 36 -12.08 -19.17 -14.64
N SER A 37 -11.03 -18.75 -15.33
CA SER A 37 -9.97 -17.93 -14.72
C SER A 37 -10.38 -16.48 -14.46
N LEU A 38 -11.45 -15.98 -15.12
CA LEU A 38 -11.86 -14.58 -15.10
C LEU A 38 -13.18 -14.38 -14.35
N GLY A 39 -13.15 -13.48 -13.37
CA GLY A 39 -14.34 -12.89 -12.74
C GLY A 39 -14.43 -11.39 -13.05
N PHE A 40 -15.64 -10.88 -13.32
CA PHE A 40 -15.82 -9.45 -13.56
C PHE A 40 -17.23 -8.94 -13.25
N VAL A 41 -17.30 -7.63 -13.00
CA VAL A 41 -18.55 -6.82 -13.00
C VAL A 41 -18.27 -5.56 -13.82
N LEU A 42 -19.09 -5.33 -14.85
CA LEU A 42 -19.12 -4.12 -15.67
C LEU A 42 -20.53 -3.54 -15.58
N GLN A 43 -20.69 -2.37 -14.96
CA GLN A 43 -22.00 -1.80 -14.69
C GLN A 43 -21.99 -0.27 -14.84
N PRO A 44 -22.92 0.32 -15.62
CA PRO A 44 -23.14 1.78 -15.58
C PRO A 44 -23.45 2.23 -14.16
N LEU A 45 -22.82 3.30 -13.73
CA LEU A 45 -22.97 3.83 -12.37
C LEU A 45 -24.39 4.33 -12.10
N ASP A 46 -25.06 4.86 -13.14
CA ASP A 46 -26.44 5.37 -13.11
C ASP A 46 -27.52 4.27 -13.17
N GLY A 47 -27.11 2.98 -13.29
CA GLY A 47 -28.05 1.87 -13.39
C GLY A 47 -28.84 1.83 -14.70
N SER A 48 -28.49 2.63 -15.72
CA SER A 48 -29.22 2.73 -16.99
C SER A 48 -29.27 1.43 -17.80
N ARG A 49 -28.38 0.47 -17.49
CA ARG A 49 -28.35 -0.87 -18.08
C ARG A 49 -28.06 -1.92 -17.02
N PRO A 50 -28.47 -3.18 -17.23
CA PRO A 50 -28.08 -4.28 -16.38
C PRO A 50 -26.54 -4.43 -16.31
N ALA A 51 -26.05 -4.92 -15.18
CA ALA A 51 -24.65 -5.29 -15.03
C ALA A 51 -24.31 -6.47 -15.93
N LEU A 52 -23.19 -6.42 -16.60
CA LEU A 52 -22.58 -7.57 -17.26
C LEU A 52 -21.62 -8.23 -16.25
N THR A 53 -21.86 -9.50 -15.95
CA THR A 53 -21.15 -10.20 -14.88
C THR A 53 -20.65 -11.56 -15.30
N ARG A 54 -19.55 -11.99 -14.71
CA ARG A 54 -19.04 -13.36 -14.77
C ARG A 54 -18.39 -13.68 -13.43
N ARG A 55 -18.75 -14.82 -12.81
CA ARG A 55 -18.20 -15.23 -11.51
C ARG A 55 -18.15 -14.07 -10.50
N ALA A 56 -19.21 -13.27 -10.50
CA ALA A 56 -19.23 -12.01 -9.76
C ALA A 56 -19.11 -12.20 -8.24
N ASP A 57 -19.64 -13.30 -7.72
CA ASP A 57 -19.71 -13.60 -6.30
C ASP A 57 -18.57 -14.51 -5.81
N ASP A 58 -17.72 -14.98 -6.73
CA ASP A 58 -16.60 -15.84 -6.37
C ASP A 58 -15.52 -15.05 -5.64
N ALA A 59 -15.07 -15.56 -4.48
CA ALA A 59 -13.97 -14.99 -3.70
C ALA A 59 -12.64 -15.24 -4.42
N MET A 60 -12.09 -14.20 -5.04
CA MET A 60 -10.86 -14.24 -5.84
C MET A 60 -9.70 -13.54 -5.15
N ALA A 61 -8.45 -13.90 -5.49
CA ALA A 61 -7.25 -13.20 -5.06
C ALA A 61 -7.15 -11.85 -5.78
N PRO A 62 -7.28 -10.71 -5.08
CA PRO A 62 -7.42 -9.41 -5.73
C PRO A 62 -6.08 -8.77 -6.11
N GLY A 63 -4.96 -9.24 -5.54
CA GLY A 63 -3.74 -8.45 -5.54
C GLY A 63 -4.01 -7.04 -5.02
N SER A 64 -3.28 -6.06 -5.51
CA SER A 64 -3.37 -4.69 -4.98
C SER A 64 -4.70 -3.95 -5.26
N THR A 65 -5.71 -4.56 -5.89
CA THR A 65 -7.06 -3.98 -5.90
C THR A 65 -7.73 -4.04 -4.52
N MET A 66 -7.24 -4.89 -3.59
CA MET A 66 -7.62 -4.86 -2.17
C MET A 66 -7.44 -3.48 -1.54
N LYS A 67 -6.45 -2.70 -2.00
CA LYS A 67 -6.23 -1.33 -1.52
C LYS A 67 -7.44 -0.40 -1.71
N LEU A 68 -8.36 -0.73 -2.62
CA LEU A 68 -9.64 -0.01 -2.74
C LEU A 68 -10.50 -0.18 -1.50
N VAL A 69 -10.55 -1.40 -0.94
CA VAL A 69 -11.27 -1.66 0.31
C VAL A 69 -10.68 -0.81 1.43
N THR A 70 -9.37 -0.91 1.64
CA THR A 70 -8.67 -0.13 2.67
C THR A 70 -8.88 1.38 2.51
N ALA A 71 -8.73 1.90 1.29
CA ALA A 71 -8.80 3.34 1.05
C ALA A 71 -10.21 3.90 1.21
N ILE A 72 -11.22 3.22 0.69
CA ILE A 72 -12.62 3.69 0.76
C ILE A 72 -13.10 3.66 2.20
N VAL A 73 -12.84 2.57 2.93
CA VAL A 73 -13.21 2.48 4.34
C VAL A 73 -12.43 3.50 5.19
N ALA A 74 -11.15 3.73 4.89
CA ALA A 74 -10.36 4.73 5.60
C ALA A 74 -10.84 6.16 5.35
N LEU A 75 -11.19 6.52 4.12
CA LEU A 75 -11.77 7.85 3.82
C LEU A 75 -13.06 8.09 4.60
N ASP A 76 -13.92 7.07 4.73
CA ASP A 76 -15.17 7.18 5.48
C ASP A 76 -14.96 7.23 7.00
N LYS A 77 -14.13 6.34 7.55
CA LYS A 77 -13.98 6.17 9.00
C LYS A 77 -12.99 7.13 9.65
N LEU A 78 -11.87 7.41 8.98
CA LEU A 78 -10.85 8.34 9.49
C LEU A 78 -11.09 9.78 9.02
N GLY A 79 -11.69 9.94 7.84
CA GLY A 79 -11.89 11.25 7.20
C GLY A 79 -10.68 11.71 6.37
N ILE A 80 -10.94 12.58 5.39
CA ILE A 80 -9.95 13.06 4.41
C ILE A 80 -8.75 13.78 5.03
N ASN A 81 -8.96 14.45 6.16
CA ASN A 81 -7.98 15.27 6.87
C ASN A 81 -7.25 14.52 7.99
N HIS A 82 -7.53 13.23 8.20
CA HIS A 82 -6.82 12.42 9.18
C HIS A 82 -5.31 12.45 8.92
N ARG A 83 -4.50 12.57 9.99
CA ARG A 83 -3.04 12.65 9.91
C ARG A 83 -2.40 11.75 10.97
N GLY A 84 -1.43 10.97 10.56
CA GLY A 84 -0.46 10.41 11.49
C GLY A 84 0.46 11.51 12.03
N ARG A 85 1.05 11.27 13.18
CA ARG A 85 1.98 12.22 13.81
C ARG A 85 3.11 11.51 14.54
N THR A 86 4.20 12.21 14.70
CA THR A 86 5.33 11.78 15.53
C THR A 86 5.60 12.83 16.59
N GLU A 87 5.80 12.43 17.82
CA GLU A 87 5.96 13.36 18.95
C GLU A 87 7.23 13.05 19.74
N LEU A 88 7.92 14.10 20.15
CA LEU A 88 8.95 14.05 21.19
C LEU A 88 8.33 14.47 22.50
N LEU A 89 8.47 13.62 23.54
CA LEU A 89 7.96 13.88 24.86
C LEU A 89 9.06 13.70 25.92
N ALA A 90 8.82 14.26 27.09
CA ALA A 90 9.62 14.01 28.30
C ALA A 90 8.74 14.10 29.53
N GLY A 91 9.25 13.71 30.69
CA GLY A 91 8.56 13.84 31.99
C GLY A 91 8.25 15.30 32.35
N SER A 92 9.07 16.27 31.86
CA SER A 92 8.88 17.70 32.01
C SER A 92 9.56 18.47 30.89
N ALA A 93 9.24 19.76 30.77
CA ALA A 93 9.97 20.66 29.89
C ALA A 93 11.45 20.82 30.33
N PRO A 94 12.37 21.14 29.39
CA PRO A 94 13.79 21.34 29.73
C PRO A 94 13.98 22.46 30.76
N VAL A 95 14.81 22.23 31.78
CA VAL A 95 15.19 23.21 32.77
C VAL A 95 16.70 23.46 32.69
N GLY A 96 17.14 24.68 32.46
CA GLY A 96 18.55 25.04 32.30
C GLY A 96 19.23 24.28 31.14
N GLY A 97 18.47 23.89 30.13
CA GLY A 97 18.96 23.10 28.98
C GLY A 97 18.95 21.60 29.20
N THR A 98 18.50 21.11 30.34
CA THR A 98 18.50 19.69 30.71
C THR A 98 17.08 19.10 30.70
N ILE A 99 16.91 17.95 30.11
CA ILE A 99 15.77 17.05 30.30
C ILE A 99 16.19 16.01 31.34
N ASP A 100 15.53 16.04 32.50
CA ASP A 100 15.81 15.13 33.60
C ASP A 100 15.00 13.83 33.39
N GLY A 101 15.65 12.82 32.81
CA GLY A 101 15.04 11.55 32.39
C GLY A 101 15.16 11.26 30.91
N PRO A 102 14.44 10.25 30.41
CA PRO A 102 14.50 9.85 29.01
C PRO A 102 13.77 10.84 28.09
N LEU A 103 14.26 10.95 26.85
CA LEU A 103 13.49 11.45 25.72
C LEU A 103 12.60 10.33 25.20
N ILE A 104 11.35 10.64 24.92
CA ILE A 104 10.39 9.67 24.37
C ILE A 104 10.09 10.07 22.93
N LEU A 105 10.27 9.14 22.00
CA LEU A 105 9.83 9.27 20.61
C LEU A 105 8.60 8.40 20.40
N ARG A 106 7.44 9.06 20.30
CA ARG A 106 6.15 8.36 20.15
C ARG A 106 5.69 8.38 18.71
N GLY A 107 5.49 7.18 18.16
CA GLY A 107 4.92 6.97 16.84
C GLY A 107 3.40 7.01 16.87
N GLY A 108 2.81 7.82 16.00
CA GLY A 108 1.37 7.90 15.75
C GLY A 108 1.03 7.62 14.30
N ALA A 109 1.69 6.62 13.70
CA ALA A 109 1.50 6.18 12.31
C ALA A 109 1.70 7.31 11.27
N ASP A 110 2.73 8.09 11.46
CA ASP A 110 3.13 9.18 10.57
C ASP A 110 3.76 8.62 9.29
N PRO A 111 3.15 8.78 8.10
CA PRO A 111 3.66 8.24 6.85
C PRO A 111 4.83 9.02 6.27
N ASP A 112 5.12 10.20 6.82
CA ASP A 112 6.07 11.17 6.27
C ASP A 112 7.25 11.46 7.20
N LEU A 113 7.44 10.64 8.23
CA LEU A 113 8.61 10.72 9.10
C LEU A 113 9.83 10.16 8.37
N ASP A 114 10.45 10.99 7.53
CA ASP A 114 11.73 10.70 6.86
C ASP A 114 12.93 11.29 7.65
N TRP A 115 14.15 11.17 7.10
CA TRP A 115 15.35 11.70 7.73
C TRP A 115 15.29 13.23 7.96
N PRO A 116 14.88 14.05 6.98
CA PRO A 116 14.67 15.49 7.16
C PRO A 116 13.63 15.81 8.23
N ALA A 117 12.51 15.12 8.26
CA ALA A 117 11.44 15.33 9.23
C ALA A 117 11.91 15.02 10.67
N LEU A 118 12.62 13.90 10.86
CA LEU A 118 13.21 13.56 12.16
C LEU A 118 14.26 14.60 12.60
N TRP A 119 15.15 15.01 11.68
CA TRP A 119 16.15 16.01 11.97
C TRP A 119 15.50 17.33 12.40
N TRP A 120 14.45 17.77 11.68
CA TRP A 120 13.71 18.98 12.01
C TRP A 120 12.98 18.86 13.35
N LEU A 121 12.40 17.71 13.67
CA LEU A 121 11.75 17.45 14.95
C LEU A 121 12.74 17.58 16.12
N LEU A 122 13.93 17.00 15.99
CA LEU A 122 15.01 17.14 16.96
C LEU A 122 15.56 18.59 17.02
N ARG A 123 15.58 19.29 15.90
CA ARG A 123 15.96 20.70 15.83
C ARG A 123 14.99 21.58 16.63
N GLN A 124 13.68 21.35 16.53
CA GLN A 124 12.68 22.05 17.36
C GLN A 124 12.97 21.85 18.86
N LEU A 125 13.30 20.61 19.25
CA LEU A 125 13.71 20.33 20.63
C LEU A 125 14.97 21.13 21.04
N ARG A 126 15.95 21.27 20.15
CA ARG A 126 17.13 22.12 20.40
C ARG A 126 16.75 23.60 20.56
N GLU A 127 15.85 24.10 19.77
CA GLU A 127 15.37 25.49 19.80
C GLU A 127 14.58 25.79 21.07
N SER A 128 13.91 24.80 21.69
CA SER A 128 13.28 24.95 23.02
C SER A 128 14.31 25.05 24.14
N GLY A 129 15.61 24.99 23.82
CA GLY A 129 16.71 25.15 24.78
C GLY A 129 17.31 23.81 25.26
N ALA A 130 16.72 22.65 24.93
CA ALA A 130 17.25 21.37 25.36
C ALA A 130 18.67 21.12 24.81
N ARG A 131 19.57 20.62 25.65
CA ARG A 131 20.98 20.33 25.32
C ARG A 131 21.39 18.95 25.83
N ASP A 132 21.04 18.63 27.04
CA ASP A 132 21.43 17.43 27.73
C ASP A 132 20.19 16.59 28.11
N ILE A 133 20.19 15.32 27.69
CA ILE A 133 19.13 14.34 28.01
C ILE A 133 19.75 13.33 28.96
N ARG A 134 19.36 13.35 30.23
CA ARG A 134 19.99 12.55 31.30
C ARG A 134 19.54 11.10 31.35
N GLY A 135 18.42 10.77 30.72
CA GLY A 135 18.02 9.39 30.44
C GLY A 135 18.35 8.99 29.00
N GLY A 136 18.06 7.76 28.63
CA GLY A 136 18.18 7.26 27.27
C GLY A 136 17.01 7.67 26.40
N LEU A 137 16.71 6.86 25.41
CA LEU A 137 15.61 7.04 24.48
C LEU A 137 14.54 5.96 24.70
N VAL A 138 13.30 6.38 24.91
CA VAL A 138 12.13 5.48 24.90
C VAL A 138 11.46 5.57 23.55
N ILE A 139 11.28 4.43 22.90
CA ILE A 139 10.54 4.32 21.63
C ILE A 139 9.14 3.78 21.93
N ASP A 140 8.15 4.65 21.78
CA ASP A 140 6.75 4.31 22.01
C ASP A 140 6.03 3.99 20.68
N ARG A 141 5.71 2.69 20.49
CA ARG A 141 4.93 2.17 19.35
C ARG A 141 3.55 1.65 19.76
N THR A 142 3.10 1.99 20.96
CA THR A 142 1.90 1.41 21.59
C THR A 142 0.58 1.79 20.94
N LEU A 143 0.61 2.65 19.90
CA LEU A 143 -0.56 2.88 19.05
C LEU A 143 -1.11 1.58 18.45
N PHE A 144 -0.23 0.62 18.15
CA PHE A 144 -0.60 -0.68 17.60
C PHE A 144 -0.40 -1.81 18.60
N ASN A 145 -1.25 -2.82 18.54
CA ASN A 145 -1.17 -4.04 19.33
C ASN A 145 -1.15 -5.27 18.38
N PRO A 146 -0.08 -6.09 18.36
CA PRO A 146 1.20 -5.86 19.05
C PRO A 146 1.98 -4.67 18.48
N THR A 147 2.90 -4.11 19.25
CA THR A 147 3.72 -2.96 18.87
C THR A 147 4.65 -3.25 17.68
N ARG A 148 5.10 -4.50 17.57
CA ARG A 148 6.02 -5.01 16.54
C ARG A 148 5.36 -6.16 15.77
N LEU A 149 4.59 -5.79 14.77
CA LEU A 149 3.89 -6.72 13.86
C LEU A 149 4.83 -7.51 12.94
N ASP A 150 6.06 -7.06 12.77
CA ASP A 150 7.09 -7.67 11.93
C ASP A 150 7.82 -8.84 12.59
N VAL A 151 7.79 -8.93 13.93
CA VAL A 151 8.53 -9.95 14.67
C VAL A 151 7.84 -11.30 14.60
N GLY A 152 8.61 -12.34 14.27
CA GLY A 152 8.12 -13.73 14.24
C GLY A 152 7.33 -14.10 12.98
N LEU A 153 7.18 -13.20 12.01
CA LEU A 153 6.57 -13.53 10.72
C LEU A 153 7.62 -13.98 9.71
N PRO A 154 7.35 -15.06 8.96
CA PRO A 154 8.24 -15.44 7.86
C PRO A 154 8.19 -14.41 6.73
N PRO A 155 9.24 -14.30 5.91
CA PRO A 155 9.22 -13.50 4.69
C PRO A 155 8.03 -13.89 3.78
N PHE A 156 7.44 -12.90 3.13
CA PHE A 156 6.36 -13.15 2.16
C PHE A 156 6.85 -13.90 0.92
N ASP A 157 8.07 -13.57 0.47
CA ASP A 157 8.73 -14.15 -0.71
C ASP A 157 10.26 -14.20 -0.52
N ASP A 158 10.96 -14.50 -1.61
CA ASP A 158 12.41 -14.69 -1.64
C ASP A 158 13.19 -13.35 -1.66
N ALA A 159 12.51 -12.20 -1.56
CA ALA A 159 13.09 -10.87 -1.62
C ALA A 159 12.66 -9.96 -0.43
N PRO A 160 12.91 -10.39 0.83
CA PRO A 160 12.41 -9.72 2.04
C PRO A 160 12.99 -8.31 2.24
N ASP A 161 14.12 -8.02 1.63
CA ASP A 161 14.86 -6.77 1.81
C ASP A 161 14.16 -5.57 1.15
N PHE A 162 13.29 -5.82 0.17
CA PHE A 162 12.68 -4.76 -0.62
C PHE A 162 11.49 -4.07 0.06
N ALA A 163 11.34 -2.78 -0.22
CA ALA A 163 10.35 -1.89 0.40
C ALA A 163 8.90 -2.40 0.33
N TYR A 164 8.52 -3.15 -0.72
CA TYR A 164 7.16 -3.67 -0.85
C TYR A 164 6.80 -4.72 0.20
N ASN A 165 7.80 -5.33 0.86
CA ASN A 165 7.63 -6.32 1.91
C ASN A 165 7.52 -5.72 3.32
N VAL A 166 7.83 -4.44 3.49
CA VAL A 166 7.80 -3.79 4.80
C VAL A 166 6.45 -3.97 5.50
N ILE A 167 6.50 -4.44 6.73
CA ILE A 167 5.39 -4.46 7.67
C ILE A 167 5.57 -3.24 8.58
N PRO A 168 4.75 -2.18 8.47
CA PRO A 168 4.93 -0.97 9.24
C PRO A 168 4.58 -1.16 10.70
N ASP A 169 5.16 -0.33 11.56
CA ASP A 169 4.73 -0.10 12.94
C ASP A 169 4.24 1.35 13.14
N ALA A 170 3.91 1.71 14.36
CA ALA A 170 3.42 3.05 14.67
C ALA A 170 4.48 4.14 14.46
N LEU A 171 5.77 3.81 14.52
CA LEU A 171 6.90 4.72 14.27
C LEU A 171 7.56 4.37 12.93
N HIS A 172 6.96 4.79 11.85
CA HIS A 172 7.35 4.44 10.48
C HIS A 172 8.48 5.33 9.93
N LEU A 173 9.60 5.41 10.66
CA LEU A 173 10.75 6.24 10.29
C LEU A 173 11.35 5.79 8.94
N ASN A 174 11.39 6.71 7.98
CA ASN A 174 11.91 6.51 6.63
C ASN A 174 11.38 5.21 5.97
N GLY A 175 10.11 4.87 6.22
CA GLY A 175 9.53 3.61 5.75
C GLY A 175 10.08 2.35 6.40
N SER A 176 10.81 2.46 7.52
CA SER A 176 11.61 1.38 8.14
C SER A 176 12.74 0.87 7.21
N LEU A 177 13.22 1.74 6.31
CA LEU A 177 14.19 1.42 5.27
C LEU A 177 15.47 2.24 5.46
N LEU A 178 16.57 1.68 4.99
CA LEU A 178 17.87 2.35 4.90
C LEU A 178 18.25 2.47 3.42
N ASP A 179 18.55 3.70 2.97
CA ASP A 179 19.03 3.91 1.61
C ASP A 179 20.43 3.32 1.45
N ILE A 180 20.58 2.41 0.51
CA ILE A 180 21.86 1.79 0.16
C ILE A 180 22.28 2.26 -1.22
N GLU A 181 23.47 2.83 -1.31
CA GLU A 181 24.11 3.14 -2.57
C GLU A 181 25.05 2.01 -2.94
N LEU A 182 24.79 1.37 -4.08
CA LEU A 182 25.61 0.32 -4.70
C LEU A 182 26.30 0.89 -5.92
N GLN A 183 27.58 0.58 -6.06
CA GLN A 183 28.38 0.99 -7.21
C GLN A 183 29.30 -0.13 -7.68
N ALA A 184 29.22 -0.46 -8.96
CA ALA A 184 30.16 -1.35 -9.60
C ALA A 184 31.55 -0.68 -9.65
N THR A 185 32.60 -1.45 -9.29
CA THR A 185 33.99 -1.08 -9.39
C THR A 185 34.72 -2.06 -10.32
N PRO A 186 35.95 -1.79 -10.75
CA PRO A 186 36.71 -2.72 -11.60
C PRO A 186 36.90 -4.13 -11.00
N THR A 187 36.85 -4.24 -9.67
CA THR A 187 37.15 -5.48 -8.93
C THR A 187 35.95 -6.08 -8.19
N GLY A 188 34.75 -5.44 -8.25
CA GLY A 188 33.56 -5.93 -7.53
C GLY A 188 32.54 -4.85 -7.32
N VAL A 189 31.87 -4.88 -6.17
CA VAL A 189 30.79 -3.94 -5.80
C VAL A 189 31.17 -3.22 -4.52
N SER A 190 31.01 -1.90 -4.48
CA SER A 190 31.06 -1.12 -3.24
C SER A 190 29.63 -0.77 -2.79
N ALA A 191 29.43 -0.74 -1.46
CA ALA A 191 28.16 -0.41 -0.86
C ALA A 191 28.35 0.60 0.28
N ARG A 192 27.42 1.57 0.42
CA ARG A 192 27.36 2.48 1.56
C ARG A 192 25.93 2.83 1.92
N SER A 193 25.66 3.10 3.18
CA SER A 193 24.37 3.63 3.63
C SER A 193 24.32 5.16 3.53
N VAL A 194 23.10 5.68 3.32
CA VAL A 194 22.84 7.11 3.29
C VAL A 194 21.61 7.40 4.16
N PRO A 195 21.77 8.09 5.33
CA PRO A 195 23.02 8.56 5.90
C PRO A 195 23.97 7.43 6.30
N ALA A 196 25.27 7.73 6.44
CA ALA A 196 26.21 6.82 7.06
C ALA A 196 25.88 6.66 8.53
N LEU A 197 25.72 5.43 9.01
CA LEU A 197 25.33 5.14 10.38
C LEU A 197 26.51 4.57 11.19
N PRO A 198 26.76 5.09 12.40
CA PRO A 198 27.70 4.49 13.32
C PRO A 198 27.32 3.04 13.63
N GLY A 199 28.29 2.16 13.64
CA GLY A 199 28.05 0.74 13.93
C GLY A 199 27.44 -0.07 12.78
N LEU A 200 27.26 0.49 11.58
CA LEU A 200 26.81 -0.27 10.40
C LEU A 200 27.99 -0.55 9.47
N ALA A 201 28.29 -1.81 9.27
CA ALA A 201 29.22 -2.27 8.25
C ALA A 201 28.45 -2.97 7.11
N LEU A 202 28.63 -2.50 5.87
CA LEU A 202 28.11 -3.16 4.67
C LEU A 202 29.24 -3.94 4.00
N ASP A 203 29.10 -5.25 3.92
CA ASP A 203 30.07 -6.15 3.29
C ASP A 203 29.51 -6.63 1.94
N ALA A 204 30.00 -6.06 0.85
CA ALA A 204 29.67 -6.44 -0.52
C ALA A 204 30.65 -7.44 -1.13
N SER A 205 31.60 -8.02 -0.35
CA SER A 205 32.63 -8.93 -0.85
C SER A 205 32.10 -10.21 -1.49
N ALA A 206 30.86 -10.60 -1.12
CA ALA A 206 30.18 -11.76 -1.71
C ALA A 206 29.37 -11.43 -2.98
N MET A 207 29.30 -10.17 -3.37
CA MET A 207 28.66 -9.76 -4.61
C MET A 207 29.59 -9.92 -5.81
N THR A 208 29.03 -10.38 -6.92
CA THR A 208 29.76 -10.53 -8.19
C THR A 208 29.24 -9.53 -9.23
N LEU A 209 30.06 -9.26 -10.26
CA LEU A 209 29.60 -8.44 -11.39
C LEU A 209 28.86 -9.30 -12.41
N SER A 210 27.78 -8.76 -12.98
CA SER A 210 27.00 -9.38 -14.05
C SER A 210 27.02 -8.52 -15.33
N THR A 211 26.57 -9.12 -16.44
CA THR A 211 26.42 -8.44 -17.74
C THR A 211 25.01 -7.89 -17.96
N ARG A 212 24.13 -7.97 -16.96
CA ARG A 212 22.76 -7.44 -17.04
C ARG A 212 22.75 -5.92 -17.28
N ALA A 213 21.64 -5.44 -17.79
CA ALA A 213 21.41 -3.99 -17.86
C ALA A 213 21.21 -3.42 -16.45
N CYS A 214 21.67 -2.20 -16.21
CA CYS A 214 21.55 -1.54 -14.90
C CYS A 214 20.09 -1.39 -14.41
N LYS A 215 19.10 -1.33 -15.31
CA LYS A 215 17.68 -1.29 -14.96
C LYS A 215 17.15 -2.60 -14.35
N ASP A 216 17.86 -3.69 -14.56
CA ASP A 216 17.49 -5.04 -14.10
C ASP A 216 18.47 -5.49 -12.97
N TRP A 217 18.93 -4.54 -12.15
CA TRP A 217 19.99 -4.71 -11.15
C TRP A 217 19.59 -5.69 -10.04
N ASP A 218 18.29 -5.80 -9.73
CA ASP A 218 17.71 -6.59 -8.66
C ASP A 218 17.39 -8.05 -9.05
N GLU A 219 17.44 -8.38 -10.33
CA GLU A 219 17.12 -9.72 -10.84
C GLU A 219 17.97 -10.86 -10.26
N ASP A 220 19.24 -10.57 -9.95
CA ASP A 220 20.18 -11.52 -9.36
C ASP A 220 20.47 -11.19 -7.86
N TRP A 221 19.67 -10.32 -7.24
CA TRP A 221 19.77 -10.03 -5.82
C TRP A 221 19.45 -11.27 -5.00
N LYS A 222 20.20 -11.48 -3.92
CA LYS A 222 19.88 -12.49 -2.90
C LYS A 222 19.71 -11.80 -1.57
N PRO A 223 18.79 -12.29 -0.70
CA PRO A 223 18.55 -11.71 0.60
C PRO A 223 19.85 -11.44 1.36
N ALA A 224 19.97 -10.24 1.90
CA ALA A 224 21.12 -9.86 2.70
C ALA A 224 21.12 -10.61 4.04
N VAL A 225 22.30 -10.84 4.59
CA VAL A 225 22.45 -11.49 5.89
C VAL A 225 22.97 -10.46 6.88
N ALA A 226 22.09 -10.02 7.79
CA ALA A 226 22.45 -9.13 8.88
C ALA A 226 22.86 -9.93 10.12
N THR A 227 24.02 -9.63 10.68
CA THR A 227 24.54 -10.24 11.91
C THR A 227 24.87 -9.16 12.94
N PRO A 228 24.44 -9.30 14.20
CA PRO A 228 24.86 -8.39 15.27
C PRO A 228 26.40 -8.35 15.40
N ALA A 229 26.94 -7.15 15.59
CA ALA A 229 28.32 -6.88 15.93
C ALA A 229 28.42 -6.21 17.31
N ALA A 230 29.62 -6.05 17.88
CA ALA A 230 29.79 -5.47 19.21
C ALA A 230 29.13 -4.09 19.38
N ASP A 231 29.23 -3.24 18.36
CA ASP A 231 28.70 -1.86 18.37
C ASP A 231 27.62 -1.62 17.31
N GLY A 232 26.94 -2.70 16.81
CA GLY A 232 25.93 -2.51 15.77
C GLY A 232 25.68 -3.75 14.91
N TRP A 233 25.77 -3.60 13.58
CA TRP A 233 25.44 -4.65 12.61
C TRP A 233 26.46 -4.74 11.48
N THR A 234 26.76 -5.98 11.09
CA THR A 234 27.42 -6.29 9.81
C THR A 234 26.39 -6.89 8.88
N VAL A 235 26.19 -6.25 7.72
CA VAL A 235 25.23 -6.71 6.70
C VAL A 235 26.00 -7.19 5.48
N LYS A 236 25.96 -8.50 5.24
CA LYS A 236 26.56 -9.13 4.07
C LYS A 236 25.59 -9.09 2.90
N LEU A 237 25.94 -8.36 1.87
CA LEU A 237 25.19 -8.28 0.61
C LEU A 237 25.59 -9.42 -0.32
N GLN A 238 24.63 -9.98 -1.05
CA GLN A 238 24.84 -11.18 -1.84
C GLN A 238 24.14 -11.10 -3.20
N GLY A 239 24.62 -11.93 -4.14
CA GLY A 239 24.06 -12.00 -5.49
C GLY A 239 24.99 -11.37 -6.52
N ALA A 240 24.45 -10.91 -7.66
CA ALA A 240 25.19 -10.25 -8.69
C ALA A 240 24.62 -8.86 -9.01
N PHE A 241 25.52 -7.92 -9.33
CA PHE A 241 25.20 -6.54 -9.65
C PHE A 241 25.76 -6.17 -11.03
N PRO A 242 25.02 -5.42 -11.87
CA PRO A 242 25.48 -5.12 -13.22
C PRO A 242 26.78 -4.30 -13.24
N ALA A 243 27.72 -4.68 -14.11
CA ALA A 243 28.94 -3.90 -14.36
C ALA A 243 28.57 -2.49 -14.89
N ASN A 244 29.36 -1.47 -14.53
CA ASN A 244 29.13 -0.07 -14.88
C ASN A 244 27.79 0.51 -14.38
N CYS A 245 27.23 -0.06 -13.32
CA CYS A 245 25.98 0.39 -12.70
C CYS A 245 26.24 1.12 -11.39
N ARG A 246 25.40 2.13 -11.13
CA ARG A 246 25.26 2.76 -9.82
C ARG A 246 23.76 2.83 -9.51
N GLN A 247 23.37 2.37 -8.33
CA GLN A 247 22.00 2.35 -7.88
C GLN A 247 21.92 2.83 -6.44
N ARG A 248 20.84 3.52 -6.12
CA ARG A 248 20.46 3.85 -4.74
C ARG A 248 19.06 3.29 -4.50
N GLU A 249 18.95 2.43 -3.51
CA GLU A 249 17.71 1.71 -3.22
C GLU A 249 17.46 1.69 -1.72
N PRO A 250 16.20 1.99 -1.29
CA PRO A 250 15.78 1.83 0.10
C PRO A 250 15.51 0.35 0.40
N LEU A 251 16.28 -0.23 1.30
CA LEU A 251 16.23 -1.64 1.68
C LEU A 251 16.00 -1.82 3.19
N GLN A 252 15.29 -2.88 3.57
CA GLN A 252 15.09 -3.30 4.96
C GLN A 252 16.21 -4.27 5.35
N LEU A 253 17.29 -3.79 5.95
CA LEU A 253 18.50 -4.60 6.19
C LEU A 253 18.81 -4.84 7.66
N VAL A 254 18.27 -4.02 8.57
CA VAL A 254 18.60 -4.05 10.00
C VAL A 254 17.33 -3.95 10.84
N ASP A 255 17.44 -4.34 12.11
CA ASP A 255 16.33 -4.16 13.05
C ASP A 255 15.97 -2.68 13.19
N ARG A 256 14.67 -2.38 13.13
CA ARG A 256 14.16 -1.00 13.15
C ARG A 256 14.34 -0.31 14.51
N GLN A 257 14.40 -1.07 15.61
CA GLN A 257 14.68 -0.47 16.91
C GLN A 257 16.10 0.08 16.93
N TRP A 258 17.07 -0.71 16.48
CA TRP A 258 18.45 -0.26 16.34
C TRP A 258 18.58 0.91 15.36
N LEU A 259 17.89 0.85 14.22
CA LEU A 259 17.92 1.92 13.21
C LEU A 259 17.44 3.26 13.81
N VAL A 260 16.28 3.25 14.46
CA VAL A 260 15.69 4.46 15.06
C VAL A 260 16.60 5.03 16.14
N THR A 261 17.06 4.20 17.08
CA THR A 261 17.89 4.69 18.20
C THR A 261 19.22 5.24 17.72
N THR A 262 19.86 4.57 16.73
CA THR A 262 21.12 5.01 16.14
C THR A 262 20.99 6.36 15.45
N VAL A 263 19.94 6.53 14.62
CA VAL A 263 19.73 7.78 13.87
C VAL A 263 19.36 8.93 14.79
N VAL A 264 18.47 8.70 15.77
CA VAL A 264 18.11 9.75 16.75
C VAL A 264 19.33 10.24 17.52
N ARG A 265 20.18 9.33 18.00
CA ARG A 265 21.40 9.67 18.73
C ARG A 265 22.42 10.38 17.85
N GLN A 266 22.56 9.95 16.60
CA GLN A 266 23.45 10.60 15.64
C GLN A 266 23.00 12.04 15.37
N PHE A 267 21.73 12.26 15.00
CA PHE A 267 21.20 13.58 14.70
C PHE A 267 21.20 14.51 15.91
N TRP A 268 20.90 13.97 17.12
CA TRP A 268 20.99 14.74 18.34
C TRP A 268 22.40 15.23 18.63
N ARG A 269 23.40 14.38 18.42
CA ARG A 269 24.83 14.73 18.55
C ARG A 269 25.26 15.75 17.50
N GLU A 270 24.86 15.59 16.25
CA GLU A 270 25.13 16.55 15.17
C GLU A 270 24.53 17.93 15.46
N LEU A 271 23.39 17.96 16.13
CA LEU A 271 22.77 19.20 16.64
C LEU A 271 23.48 19.75 17.90
N GLY A 272 24.58 19.16 18.37
CA GLY A 272 25.33 19.56 19.56
C GLY A 272 24.66 19.20 20.87
N GLY A 273 23.81 18.18 20.90
CA GLY A 273 23.19 17.63 22.11
C GLY A 273 23.93 16.43 22.67
N THR A 274 23.71 16.15 23.95
CA THR A 274 24.17 14.94 24.65
C THR A 274 22.97 14.11 25.11
N MET A 275 23.15 12.80 25.19
CA MET A 275 22.10 11.84 25.62
C MET A 275 22.76 10.67 26.34
N ALA A 276 22.32 10.39 27.57
CA ALA A 276 22.78 9.24 28.32
C ALA A 276 22.38 7.91 27.64
N PRO A 277 23.06 6.80 27.91
CA PRO A 277 22.68 5.47 27.43
C PRO A 277 21.36 4.98 28.08
N GLY A 278 20.82 3.88 27.61
CA GLY A 278 19.64 3.23 28.19
C GLY A 278 18.39 3.29 27.29
N ASP A 279 18.56 2.93 26.00
CA ASP A 279 17.44 2.93 25.04
C ASP A 279 16.54 1.72 25.25
N VAL A 280 15.22 1.97 25.32
CA VAL A 280 14.21 0.93 25.52
C VAL A 280 13.01 1.13 24.60
N GLU A 281 12.22 0.08 24.41
CA GLU A 281 10.88 0.14 23.82
C GLU A 281 9.83 0.08 24.93
N GLY A 282 8.84 0.96 24.87
CA GLY A 282 7.77 0.99 25.87
C GLY A 282 6.87 2.22 25.74
N PRO A 283 5.75 2.22 26.49
CA PRO A 283 4.80 3.33 26.45
C PRO A 283 5.36 4.62 27.04
N ALA A 284 4.92 5.75 26.49
CA ALA A 284 5.14 7.03 27.13
C ALA A 284 4.50 7.05 28.55
N PRO A 285 5.19 7.53 29.58
CA PRO A 285 4.62 7.66 30.92
C PRO A 285 3.37 8.54 30.91
N ALA A 286 2.42 8.23 31.80
CA ALA A 286 1.27 9.11 31.99
C ALA A 286 1.72 10.51 32.45
N GLY A 287 1.17 11.53 31.82
CA GLY A 287 1.53 12.93 32.12
C GLY A 287 2.80 13.44 31.42
N ALA A 288 3.43 12.65 30.54
CA ALA A 288 4.53 13.12 29.73
C ALA A 288 4.12 14.36 28.90
N VAL A 289 5.01 15.34 28.84
CA VAL A 289 4.78 16.63 28.15
C VAL A 289 5.30 16.53 26.71
N VAL A 290 4.48 16.93 25.75
CA VAL A 290 4.89 17.02 24.33
C VAL A 290 5.80 18.23 24.16
N LEU A 291 7.01 18.00 23.64
CA LEU A 291 8.04 19.02 23.42
C LEU A 291 8.13 19.44 21.95
N ALA A 292 7.85 18.54 21.04
CA ALA A 292 7.81 18.80 19.60
C ALA A 292 6.88 17.80 18.89
N THR A 293 6.31 18.21 17.76
CA THR A 293 5.42 17.35 16.95
C THR A 293 5.71 17.52 15.48
N HIS A 294 5.82 16.42 14.78
CA HIS A 294 5.73 16.35 13.33
C HIS A 294 4.36 15.80 12.92
N MET A 295 3.74 16.44 11.96
CA MET A 295 2.43 16.04 11.41
C MET A 295 2.60 15.59 9.97
N GLY A 296 2.24 14.36 9.67
CA GLY A 296 2.20 13.84 8.32
C GLY A 296 1.14 14.52 7.44
N ARG A 297 1.18 14.22 6.14
CA ARG A 297 0.17 14.67 5.17
C ARG A 297 -1.24 14.17 5.54
N PRO A 298 -2.30 14.86 5.09
CA PRO A 298 -3.66 14.34 5.24
C PRO A 298 -3.87 13.03 4.47
N LEU A 299 -4.78 12.20 4.96
CA LEU A 299 -5.06 10.87 4.43
C LEU A 299 -5.30 10.88 2.91
N ALA A 300 -6.04 11.86 2.39
CA ALA A 300 -6.29 11.98 0.95
C ALA A 300 -5.00 12.05 0.12
N GLU A 301 -3.98 12.75 0.60
CA GLU A 301 -2.67 12.83 -0.05
C GLU A 301 -1.84 11.55 0.13
N VAL A 302 -1.91 10.92 1.31
CA VAL A 302 -1.27 9.62 1.57
C VAL A 302 -1.82 8.57 0.61
N LEU A 303 -3.15 8.51 0.46
CA LEU A 303 -3.83 7.57 -0.43
C LEU A 303 -3.45 7.77 -1.90
N ARG A 304 -3.11 8.99 -2.32
CA ARG A 304 -2.57 9.22 -3.66
C ARG A 304 -1.27 8.42 -3.89
N GLY A 305 -0.38 8.40 -2.91
CA GLY A 305 0.83 7.56 -2.94
C GLY A 305 0.50 6.07 -2.95
N VAL A 306 -0.40 5.64 -2.06
CA VAL A 306 -0.88 4.25 -1.96
C VAL A 306 -1.42 3.75 -3.31
N MET A 307 -2.27 4.54 -3.96
CA MET A 307 -2.96 4.10 -5.18
C MET A 307 -2.08 4.23 -6.43
N LYS A 308 -1.41 5.38 -6.63
CA LYS A 308 -0.61 5.65 -7.83
C LYS A 308 0.62 4.76 -7.94
N ARG A 309 1.35 4.55 -6.83
CA ARG A 309 2.54 3.68 -6.77
C ARG A 309 2.23 2.26 -6.36
N SER A 310 1.01 2.00 -5.90
CA SER A 310 0.62 0.70 -5.33
C SER A 310 1.43 0.34 -4.07
N ASP A 311 1.73 1.34 -3.24
CA ASP A 311 2.56 1.21 -2.06
C ASP A 311 1.91 0.29 -1.01
N ASN A 312 2.58 -0.82 -0.69
CA ASN A 312 2.07 -1.82 0.24
C ASN A 312 2.25 -1.39 1.69
N ALA A 313 3.40 -0.82 2.04
CA ALA A 313 3.70 -0.40 3.41
C ALA A 313 2.73 0.69 3.87
N LEU A 314 2.50 1.71 3.03
CA LEU A 314 1.53 2.76 3.34
C LEU A 314 0.09 2.23 3.37
N ALA A 315 -0.28 1.28 2.50
CA ALA A 315 -1.61 0.66 2.55
C ALA A 315 -1.83 -0.10 3.86
N ARG A 316 -0.83 -0.88 4.30
CA ARG A 316 -0.82 -1.57 5.60
C ARG A 316 -0.91 -0.57 6.76
N LEU A 317 -0.16 0.53 6.69
CA LEU A 317 -0.18 1.59 7.71
C LEU A 317 -1.57 2.21 7.84
N VAL A 318 -2.24 2.52 6.73
CA VAL A 318 -3.63 3.03 6.73
C VAL A 318 -4.60 1.99 7.29
N TYR A 319 -4.44 0.71 6.95
CA TYR A 319 -5.26 -0.37 7.49
C TYR A 319 -5.08 -0.51 9.02
N LEU A 320 -3.84 -0.38 9.51
CA LEU A 320 -3.55 -0.38 10.94
C LEU A 320 -4.13 0.86 11.65
N GLN A 321 -4.13 2.03 11.02
CA GLN A 321 -4.78 3.23 11.56
C GLN A 321 -6.30 3.04 11.74
N LEU A 322 -6.97 2.37 10.79
CA LEU A 322 -8.37 1.97 10.94
C LEU A 322 -8.58 1.13 12.20
N GLY A 323 -7.73 0.12 12.39
CA GLY A 323 -7.79 -0.74 13.56
C GLY A 323 -7.52 0.01 14.85
N ALA A 324 -6.47 0.83 14.88
CA ALA A 324 -6.10 1.59 16.09
C ALA A 324 -7.21 2.55 16.56
N GLN A 325 -7.93 3.16 15.61
CA GLN A 325 -9.05 4.05 15.95
C GLN A 325 -10.28 3.29 16.50
N ALA A 326 -10.48 2.05 16.10
CA ALA A 326 -11.65 1.24 16.44
C ALA A 326 -11.36 0.19 17.51
N ALA A 327 -10.09 0.00 17.90
CA ALA A 327 -9.68 -1.06 18.83
C ALA A 327 -10.27 -0.87 20.23
N GLN A 328 -10.74 -1.96 20.79
CA GLN A 328 -11.11 -2.05 22.21
C GLN A 328 -9.84 -2.33 23.06
N PRO A 329 -9.87 -2.07 24.38
CA PRO A 329 -8.73 -2.34 25.24
C PRO A 329 -8.24 -3.79 25.11
N GLY A 330 -6.96 -3.97 24.76
CA GLY A 330 -6.32 -5.27 24.55
C GLY A 330 -6.61 -5.96 23.21
N GLU A 331 -7.48 -5.42 22.37
CA GLU A 331 -7.77 -5.98 21.05
C GLU A 331 -6.56 -5.83 20.12
N PRO A 332 -6.18 -6.89 19.37
CA PRO A 332 -5.17 -6.76 18.32
C PRO A 332 -5.61 -5.78 17.24
N THR A 333 -4.71 -4.87 16.83
CA THR A 333 -5.02 -3.82 15.87
C THR A 333 -5.53 -4.36 14.51
N LEU A 334 -4.95 -5.47 14.03
CA LEU A 334 -5.42 -6.10 12.78
C LEU A 334 -6.84 -6.66 12.90
N ALA A 335 -7.19 -7.25 14.05
CA ALA A 335 -8.55 -7.75 14.28
C ALA A 335 -9.57 -6.62 14.33
N ALA A 336 -9.22 -5.49 14.97
CA ALA A 336 -10.07 -4.30 14.98
C ALA A 336 -10.24 -3.68 13.57
N ALA A 337 -9.19 -3.70 12.74
CA ALA A 337 -9.26 -3.24 11.35
C ALA A 337 -10.18 -4.13 10.51
N ASP A 338 -10.02 -5.44 10.60
CA ASP A 338 -10.87 -6.42 9.91
C ASP A 338 -12.34 -6.25 10.29
N ARG A 339 -12.64 -6.23 11.59
CA ARG A 339 -13.99 -5.96 12.11
C ARG A 339 -14.56 -4.63 11.60
N THR A 340 -13.74 -3.59 11.47
CA THR A 340 -14.18 -2.27 10.98
C THR A 340 -14.57 -2.34 9.51
N VAL A 341 -13.83 -3.08 8.68
CA VAL A 341 -14.18 -3.28 7.26
C VAL A 341 -15.47 -4.07 7.11
N HIS A 342 -15.64 -5.19 7.82
CA HIS A 342 -16.87 -5.97 7.80
C HIS A 342 -18.09 -5.15 8.25
N ALA A 343 -17.94 -4.37 9.33
CA ALA A 343 -19.00 -3.46 9.79
C ALA A 343 -19.33 -2.38 8.75
N TRP A 344 -18.35 -1.91 7.99
CA TRP A 344 -18.59 -0.95 6.91
C TRP A 344 -19.40 -1.57 5.76
N PHE A 345 -19.09 -2.80 5.35
CA PHE A 345 -19.88 -3.54 4.34
C PHE A 345 -21.33 -3.71 4.79
N ALA A 346 -21.54 -4.18 6.01
CA ALA A 346 -22.87 -4.36 6.58
C ALA A 346 -23.67 -3.04 6.62
N ALA A 347 -23.03 -1.93 7.03
CA ALA A 347 -23.67 -0.61 7.10
C ALA A 347 -24.10 -0.07 5.73
N HIS A 348 -23.48 -0.54 4.65
CA HIS A 348 -23.82 -0.15 3.27
C HIS A 348 -24.67 -1.21 2.54
N GLY A 349 -25.16 -2.24 3.26
CA GLY A 349 -25.97 -3.30 2.69
C GLY A 349 -25.23 -4.15 1.65
N LEU A 350 -23.91 -4.26 1.78
CA LEU A 350 -23.05 -5.07 0.92
C LEU A 350 -22.80 -6.43 1.58
N ASP A 351 -22.85 -7.49 0.77
CA ASP A 351 -22.48 -8.83 1.22
C ASP A 351 -20.98 -8.90 1.45
N ASP A 352 -20.56 -9.39 2.61
CA ASP A 352 -19.17 -9.60 2.99
C ASP A 352 -18.77 -11.10 3.05
N HIS A 353 -19.64 -11.99 2.58
CA HIS A 353 -19.36 -13.43 2.56
C HIS A 353 -18.13 -13.74 1.71
N GLY A 354 -17.16 -14.45 2.30
CA GLY A 354 -15.90 -14.81 1.64
C GLY A 354 -14.91 -13.65 1.49
N LEU A 355 -15.21 -12.44 2.00
CA LEU A 355 -14.24 -11.36 2.14
C LEU A 355 -13.20 -11.73 3.19
N VAL A 356 -11.92 -11.68 2.83
CA VAL A 356 -10.81 -11.97 3.74
C VAL A 356 -9.76 -10.88 3.60
N LEU A 357 -9.49 -10.19 4.70
CA LEU A 357 -8.40 -9.23 4.80
C LEU A 357 -7.34 -9.77 5.79
N GLU A 358 -6.09 -9.62 5.44
CA GLU A 358 -4.96 -9.95 6.31
C GLU A 358 -4.16 -8.69 6.67
N ASN A 359 -3.90 -7.84 5.70
CA ASN A 359 -3.12 -6.62 5.91
C ASN A 359 -3.62 -5.41 5.09
N GLY A 360 -4.70 -5.56 4.32
CA GLY A 360 -5.34 -4.50 3.54
C GLY A 360 -4.55 -4.00 2.34
N SER A 361 -3.41 -4.62 1.98
CA SER A 361 -2.57 -4.17 0.87
C SER A 361 -2.74 -4.98 -0.42
N GLY A 362 -3.29 -6.19 -0.32
CA GLY A 362 -3.32 -7.14 -1.42
C GLY A 362 -2.02 -7.94 -1.58
N LEU A 363 -1.01 -7.69 -0.77
CA LEU A 363 0.21 -8.50 -0.71
C LEU A 363 0.03 -9.64 0.30
N SER A 364 -0.97 -10.46 0.09
CA SER A 364 -1.24 -11.68 0.84
C SER A 364 -1.82 -12.72 -0.10
N ARG A 365 -1.40 -13.96 0.07
CA ARG A 365 -1.97 -15.10 -0.67
C ARG A 365 -3.32 -15.53 -0.10
N ARG A 366 -3.71 -15.04 1.07
CA ARG A 366 -4.94 -15.37 1.77
C ARG A 366 -6.08 -14.39 1.51
N GLU A 367 -5.75 -13.12 1.18
CA GLU A 367 -6.76 -12.10 0.93
C GLU A 367 -7.68 -12.48 -0.23
N ARG A 368 -8.98 -12.32 -0.02
CA ARG A 368 -10.04 -12.65 -0.97
C ARG A 368 -11.09 -11.55 -1.00
N VAL A 369 -11.57 -11.25 -2.18
CA VAL A 369 -12.71 -10.37 -2.41
C VAL A 369 -13.38 -10.76 -3.73
N SER A 370 -14.71 -10.69 -3.79
CA SER A 370 -15.42 -10.97 -5.04
C SER A 370 -15.48 -9.73 -5.94
N PRO A 371 -15.61 -9.90 -7.27
CA PRO A 371 -15.88 -8.79 -8.17
C PRO A 371 -17.13 -7.98 -7.78
N ALA A 372 -18.18 -8.63 -7.29
CA ALA A 372 -19.41 -7.98 -6.82
C ALA A 372 -19.15 -7.10 -5.58
N GLN A 373 -18.37 -7.59 -4.62
CA GLN A 373 -17.97 -6.82 -3.44
C GLN A 373 -17.20 -5.56 -3.81
N LEU A 374 -16.19 -5.67 -4.69
CA LEU A 374 -15.44 -4.50 -5.18
C LEU A 374 -16.33 -3.54 -5.97
N ALA A 375 -17.24 -4.04 -6.78
CA ALA A 375 -18.17 -3.20 -7.54
C ALA A 375 -19.17 -2.49 -6.63
N GLY A 376 -19.73 -3.17 -5.63
CA GLY A 376 -20.57 -2.60 -4.60
C GLY A 376 -19.88 -1.50 -3.81
N LEU A 377 -18.64 -1.76 -3.37
CA LEU A 377 -17.80 -0.81 -2.67
C LEU A 377 -17.51 0.45 -3.51
N LEU A 378 -17.12 0.30 -4.78
CA LEU A 378 -16.88 1.41 -5.69
C LEU A 378 -18.14 2.24 -5.92
N ARG A 379 -19.28 1.58 -6.09
CA ARG A 379 -20.57 2.26 -6.25
C ARG A 379 -20.97 3.03 -5.00
N ALA A 380 -20.86 2.42 -3.82
CA ALA A 380 -21.14 3.09 -2.55
C ALA A 380 -20.23 4.31 -2.35
N SER A 381 -18.95 4.21 -2.71
CA SER A 381 -18.02 5.34 -2.60
C SER A 381 -18.38 6.55 -3.46
N GLN A 382 -19.11 6.36 -4.57
CA GLN A 382 -19.54 7.47 -5.44
C GLN A 382 -20.74 8.24 -4.87
N ALA A 383 -21.48 7.65 -3.94
CA ALA A 383 -22.56 8.32 -3.23
C ALA A 383 -22.06 9.11 -2.00
N CYS A 384 -20.80 8.94 -1.60
CA CYS A 384 -20.19 9.61 -0.47
C CYS A 384 -19.58 10.96 -0.87
N GLY A 385 -19.53 11.92 0.08
CA GLY A 385 -18.90 13.23 -0.13
C GLY A 385 -17.41 13.18 -0.46
N GLN A 386 -16.73 12.04 -0.22
CA GLN A 386 -15.29 11.82 -0.49
C GLN A 386 -15.00 11.21 -1.87
N ALA A 387 -16.00 11.09 -2.74
CA ALA A 387 -15.81 10.55 -4.10
C ALA A 387 -14.73 11.28 -4.92
N PRO A 388 -14.64 12.63 -4.91
CA PRO A 388 -13.60 13.36 -5.63
C PRO A 388 -12.19 13.01 -5.16
N GLU A 389 -11.98 12.88 -3.84
CA GLU A 389 -10.70 12.52 -3.24
C GLU A 389 -10.28 11.11 -3.67
N LEU A 390 -11.19 10.14 -3.60
CA LEU A 390 -10.90 8.80 -4.09
C LEU A 390 -10.48 8.80 -5.56
N LEU A 391 -11.26 9.47 -6.42
CA LEU A 391 -10.97 9.57 -7.85
C LEU A 391 -9.62 10.21 -8.15
N ALA A 392 -9.23 11.24 -7.38
CA ALA A 392 -7.93 11.89 -7.51
C ALA A 392 -6.75 10.97 -7.17
N THR A 393 -6.98 9.95 -6.34
CA THR A 393 -5.93 8.98 -5.96
C THR A 393 -5.68 7.91 -7.00
N LEU A 394 -6.69 7.54 -7.81
CA LEU A 394 -6.59 6.42 -8.74
C LEU A 394 -5.66 6.71 -9.91
N PRO A 395 -4.85 5.72 -10.37
CA PRO A 395 -4.09 5.81 -11.61
C PRO A 395 -4.98 6.12 -12.82
N VAL A 396 -4.48 6.99 -13.70
CA VAL A 396 -5.16 7.39 -14.94
C VAL A 396 -4.60 6.61 -16.11
N ALA A 397 -5.47 5.97 -16.89
CA ALA A 397 -5.08 5.18 -18.04
C ALA A 397 -4.21 5.98 -19.01
N GLY A 398 -3.06 5.44 -19.38
CA GLY A 398 -2.10 6.05 -20.31
C GLY A 398 -1.35 7.29 -19.81
N VAL A 399 -1.60 7.74 -18.56
CA VAL A 399 -1.07 9.00 -18.04
C VAL A 399 -0.12 8.80 -16.86
N ASP A 400 -0.59 8.20 -15.76
CA ASP A 400 0.18 8.17 -14.53
C ASP A 400 0.10 6.85 -13.75
N GLY A 401 0.88 6.78 -12.69
CA GLY A 401 0.90 5.65 -11.77
C GLY A 401 1.17 4.31 -12.48
N THR A 402 0.58 3.25 -11.97
CA THR A 402 0.70 1.89 -12.54
C THR A 402 0.01 1.72 -13.91
N MET A 403 -0.78 2.72 -14.34
CA MET A 403 -1.44 2.74 -15.64
C MET A 403 -0.72 3.59 -16.70
N SER A 404 0.39 4.25 -16.37
CA SER A 404 1.10 5.18 -17.26
C SER A 404 1.53 4.59 -18.62
N ARG A 405 1.75 3.29 -18.69
CA ARG A 405 2.18 2.57 -19.91
C ARG A 405 1.07 1.75 -20.56
N ARG A 406 -0.14 1.70 -19.95
CA ARG A 406 -1.28 0.89 -20.39
C ARG A 406 -2.36 1.76 -21.01
N LEU A 407 -3.04 1.24 -22.03
CA LEU A 407 -4.20 1.86 -22.68
C LEU A 407 -3.92 3.25 -23.29
N LYS A 408 -2.68 3.54 -23.69
CA LYS A 408 -2.29 4.86 -24.26
C LYS A 408 -3.04 5.23 -25.53
N ASN A 409 -3.38 4.24 -26.35
CA ASN A 409 -4.06 4.41 -27.62
C ASN A 409 -5.55 3.98 -27.55
N SER A 410 -6.05 3.73 -26.35
CA SER A 410 -7.44 3.36 -26.10
C SER A 410 -8.33 4.59 -25.96
N PRO A 411 -9.64 4.51 -26.30
CA PRO A 411 -10.61 5.56 -25.94
C PRO A 411 -10.64 5.88 -24.43
N ALA A 412 -10.20 4.95 -23.59
CA ALA A 412 -10.11 5.14 -22.13
C ALA A 412 -8.91 6.02 -21.70
N ALA A 413 -7.95 6.32 -22.61
CA ALA A 413 -6.75 7.08 -22.30
C ALA A 413 -7.08 8.48 -21.73
N GLY A 414 -6.41 8.85 -20.64
CA GLY A 414 -6.61 10.14 -19.96
C GLY A 414 -7.90 10.23 -19.13
N GLN A 415 -8.81 9.27 -19.24
CA GLN A 415 -10.15 9.32 -18.63
C GLN A 415 -10.39 8.25 -17.58
N ALA A 416 -10.12 6.97 -17.89
CA ALA A 416 -10.36 5.88 -16.96
C ALA A 416 -9.46 5.98 -15.71
N ARG A 417 -10.02 5.72 -14.55
CA ARG A 417 -9.41 5.79 -13.23
C ARG A 417 -9.39 4.41 -12.61
N LEU A 418 -8.24 3.76 -12.63
CA LEU A 418 -8.15 2.31 -12.41
C LEU A 418 -7.01 1.93 -11.47
N LYS A 419 -7.32 1.17 -10.42
CA LYS A 419 -6.32 0.51 -9.57
C LYS A 419 -5.95 -0.85 -10.16
N THR A 420 -4.67 -1.13 -10.27
CA THR A 420 -4.12 -2.42 -10.71
C THR A 420 -3.83 -3.34 -9.53
N GLY A 421 -3.93 -4.64 -9.74
CA GLY A 421 -3.40 -5.67 -8.85
C GLY A 421 -2.55 -6.67 -9.62
N THR A 422 -1.48 -7.17 -9.00
CA THR A 422 -0.62 -8.21 -9.57
C THR A 422 -0.04 -9.05 -8.44
N LEU A 423 -0.21 -10.36 -8.54
CA LEU A 423 0.52 -11.41 -7.83
C LEU A 423 1.03 -12.39 -8.89
N ARG A 424 1.78 -13.42 -8.48
CA ARG A 424 2.26 -14.45 -9.41
C ARG A 424 1.12 -15.07 -10.23
N ASP A 425 0.04 -15.42 -9.55
CA ASP A 425 -1.13 -16.16 -10.05
C ASP A 425 -2.40 -15.30 -10.14
N ALA A 426 -2.30 -13.99 -10.00
CA ALA A 426 -3.43 -13.08 -10.08
C ALA A 426 -3.08 -11.76 -10.75
N VAL A 427 -3.95 -11.30 -11.65
CA VAL A 427 -3.97 -9.89 -12.09
C VAL A 427 -5.38 -9.35 -12.00
N SER A 428 -5.49 -8.08 -11.63
CA SER A 428 -6.78 -7.42 -11.47
C SER A 428 -6.74 -5.96 -11.89
N LEU A 429 -7.93 -5.42 -12.17
CA LEU A 429 -8.14 -4.03 -12.51
C LEU A 429 -9.51 -3.61 -12.02
N ALA A 430 -9.60 -2.52 -11.24
CA ALA A 430 -10.87 -2.06 -10.70
C ALA A 430 -10.89 -0.53 -10.58
N GLY A 431 -12.05 0.08 -10.82
CA GLY A 431 -12.26 1.52 -10.74
C GLY A 431 -13.39 2.02 -11.62
N LEU A 432 -13.22 3.19 -12.22
CA LEU A 432 -14.24 3.84 -13.05
C LEU A 432 -13.74 4.08 -14.48
N VAL A 433 -14.58 3.74 -15.45
CA VAL A 433 -14.32 3.89 -16.88
C VAL A 433 -15.48 4.67 -17.51
N PRO A 434 -15.24 5.83 -18.15
CA PRO A 434 -16.27 6.47 -18.93
C PRO A 434 -16.45 5.74 -20.28
N ASP A 435 -17.70 5.61 -20.72
CA ASP A 435 -18.02 5.15 -22.08
C ASP A 435 -17.92 6.30 -23.10
N ALA A 436 -18.17 6.02 -24.37
CA ALA A 436 -18.07 6.99 -25.46
C ALA A 436 -19.09 8.13 -25.36
N SER A 437 -20.12 8.01 -24.50
CA SER A 437 -21.08 9.08 -24.19
C SER A 437 -20.68 9.90 -22.95
N GLY A 438 -19.60 9.52 -22.27
CA GLY A 438 -19.15 10.11 -21.00
C GLY A 438 -19.84 9.52 -19.75
N ARG A 439 -20.70 8.51 -19.89
CA ARG A 439 -21.32 7.83 -18.77
C ARG A 439 -20.31 6.99 -18.05
N LEU A 440 -20.23 7.13 -16.72
CA LEU A 440 -19.31 6.35 -15.89
C LEU A 440 -19.79 4.91 -15.66
N TRP A 441 -18.88 3.97 -15.79
CA TRP A 441 -19.09 2.57 -15.46
C TRP A 441 -18.21 2.18 -14.27
N VAL A 442 -18.76 1.45 -13.33
CA VAL A 442 -17.99 0.64 -12.38
C VAL A 442 -17.40 -0.53 -13.16
N PHE A 443 -16.08 -0.63 -13.08
CA PHE A 443 -15.29 -1.67 -13.74
C PHE A 443 -14.54 -2.46 -12.69
N VAL A 444 -14.76 -3.77 -12.65
CA VAL A 444 -13.97 -4.71 -11.85
C VAL A 444 -13.71 -5.94 -12.70
N ALA A 445 -12.45 -6.34 -12.84
CA ALA A 445 -12.08 -7.58 -13.49
C ALA A 445 -10.85 -8.20 -12.81
N VAL A 446 -10.92 -9.49 -12.53
CA VAL A 446 -9.90 -10.28 -11.84
C VAL A 446 -9.64 -11.56 -12.62
N VAL A 447 -8.38 -11.85 -12.92
CA VAL A 447 -7.93 -13.14 -13.49
C VAL A 447 -7.09 -13.85 -12.44
N ASN A 448 -7.52 -15.06 -12.05
CA ASN A 448 -6.75 -15.95 -11.18
C ASN A 448 -6.38 -17.21 -11.98
N HIS A 449 -5.08 -17.37 -12.25
CA HIS A 449 -4.52 -18.49 -12.99
C HIS A 449 -3.00 -18.53 -12.79
N PRO A 450 -2.32 -19.69 -12.79
CA PRO A 450 -0.86 -19.75 -12.69
C PRO A 450 -0.09 -18.86 -13.70
N GLU A 451 -0.66 -18.62 -14.87
CA GLU A 451 -0.10 -17.75 -15.90
C GLU A 451 -0.70 -16.33 -15.93
N ALA A 452 -1.46 -15.93 -14.89
CA ALA A 452 -2.17 -14.64 -14.88
C ALA A 452 -1.22 -13.45 -15.05
N SER A 453 -0.07 -13.44 -14.38
CA SER A 453 0.90 -12.34 -14.46
C SER A 453 1.45 -12.14 -15.88
N ALA A 454 1.62 -13.22 -16.63
CA ALA A 454 2.15 -13.20 -17.99
C ALA A 454 1.07 -12.89 -19.05
N LYS A 455 -0.15 -13.44 -18.89
CA LYS A 455 -1.17 -13.48 -19.95
C LYS A 455 -2.44 -12.67 -19.64
N GLY A 456 -2.73 -12.37 -18.38
CA GLY A 456 -4.03 -11.82 -17.98
C GLY A 456 -4.21 -10.33 -18.27
N ARG A 457 -3.15 -9.53 -18.29
CA ARG A 457 -3.26 -8.08 -18.49
C ARG A 457 -3.96 -7.68 -19.79
N PRO A 458 -3.65 -8.28 -20.97
CA PRO A 458 -4.37 -7.99 -22.22
C PRO A 458 -5.87 -8.28 -22.16
N VAL A 459 -6.29 -9.28 -21.37
CA VAL A 459 -7.72 -9.60 -21.16
C VAL A 459 -8.41 -8.46 -20.43
N LEU A 460 -7.78 -7.95 -19.37
CA LEU A 460 -8.32 -6.82 -18.60
C LEU A 460 -8.38 -5.54 -19.44
N ASP A 461 -7.34 -5.27 -20.25
CA ASP A 461 -7.29 -4.09 -21.12
C ASP A 461 -8.38 -4.14 -22.20
N ALA A 462 -8.65 -5.31 -22.80
CA ALA A 462 -9.72 -5.50 -23.77
C ALA A 462 -11.11 -5.24 -23.18
N LEU A 463 -11.34 -5.61 -21.92
CA LEU A 463 -12.59 -5.28 -21.21
C LEU A 463 -12.74 -3.78 -20.98
N VAL A 464 -11.67 -3.06 -20.63
CA VAL A 464 -11.69 -1.59 -20.49
C VAL A 464 -12.02 -0.94 -21.84
N GLU A 465 -11.39 -1.38 -22.93
CA GLU A 465 -11.65 -0.88 -24.28
C GLU A 465 -13.09 -1.14 -24.72
N TRP A 466 -13.62 -2.31 -24.38
CA TRP A 466 -15.02 -2.64 -24.65
C TRP A 466 -15.97 -1.65 -23.93
N VAL A 467 -15.75 -1.38 -22.64
CA VAL A 467 -16.57 -0.41 -21.87
C VAL A 467 -16.43 0.99 -22.48
N ALA A 468 -15.21 1.45 -22.76
CA ALA A 468 -14.96 2.79 -23.30
C ALA A 468 -15.56 2.97 -24.70
N GLY A 469 -15.82 1.90 -25.44
CA GLY A 469 -16.48 1.90 -26.75
C GLY A 469 -18.01 1.87 -26.70
N GLN A 470 -18.64 1.69 -25.54
CA GLN A 470 -20.10 1.65 -25.43
C GLN A 470 -20.73 3.05 -25.64
N ARG A 471 -22.01 3.09 -26.06
CA ARG A 471 -22.78 4.33 -26.31
C ARG A 471 -24.10 4.32 -25.61
#